data_5a40e6c15c62074a6fbaf02bc81a5631
#
_entry.id   5a40e6c15c62074a6fbaf02bc81a5631
#
_cell.length_a   1.000
_cell.length_b   1.000
_cell.length_c   1.000
_cell.angle_alpha   90.00
_cell.angle_beta   90.00
_cell.angle_gamma   90.00
#
_symmetry.space_group_name_H-M   'P 1'
#
loop_
_entity.id
_entity.type
_entity.pdbx_description
1 polymer ?
#
loop_
_entity_poly.entity_id
_entity_poly.type
_entity_poly.pdbx_seq_one_letter_code
_entity_poly.pdbx_strand_id
1 'polypeptide(L)'
;MSSQPLDLAGIGIGPFNLSIAALLDDHPSIKAQFFDSKPSFSWHSGMQLPGSRLQTSCLKDLVTGVDPRNRHSFLNYLVQNGRFYDFLSANMPAISRAEYADYLGWVAQNLTSLRFSCPVRSVRFENGCFELDVTGHKTPVRSRNLCVGTGITPYIPPACSNLPEDRCFHSIEMMHRQPDLAGERVTVVGGGQSGAEIVLGLLDGTWGEPAGITWISRRPNFEPLDETPFTNQYFTPGYVRAFQSLDESRRRELLRYQKLASDGISPDTLNTLYQRLYEYPLSHPGRPVPELLPGRSLYAASGGEPIRLLSRNQMDQRFEETQADRVILCTGFEHRLPECLEPLGGRLKLDQAGRHCPDEHFALEWDGPADCRIYAVNQGRLSHGVAESQLSLMCWRSAVIINHLIGWDRYPVDDGGQMPRWFSEPARHSSTERFADEHRHQTYF
;
A
#
# COMPACT_ATOMS: atom_id res chain seq x y z
N MET A 1 24.67 -33.37 -0.34
CA MET A 1 23.87 -33.33 -1.56
C MET A 1 23.27 -31.97 -1.67
N SER A 2 23.60 -31.16 -2.68
CA SER A 2 22.99 -29.86 -2.91
C SER A 2 21.49 -30.09 -3.21
N SER A 3 20.61 -29.57 -2.35
CA SER A 3 19.16 -29.59 -2.62
C SER A 3 18.88 -28.85 -3.93
N GLN A 4 17.96 -29.37 -4.75
CA GLN A 4 17.52 -28.64 -5.94
C GLN A 4 17.06 -27.24 -5.56
N PRO A 5 17.43 -26.20 -6.33
CA PRO A 5 16.98 -24.84 -6.05
C PRO A 5 15.44 -24.75 -6.11
N LEU A 6 14.88 -23.84 -5.34
CA LEU A 6 13.47 -23.46 -5.45
C LEU A 6 13.22 -22.83 -6.83
N ASP A 7 12.01 -22.96 -7.32
CA ASP A 7 11.57 -22.22 -8.50
C ASP A 7 11.29 -20.77 -8.15
N LEU A 8 10.79 -20.52 -6.90
CA LEU A 8 10.52 -19.18 -6.40
C LEU A 8 10.82 -19.08 -4.89
N ALA A 9 11.60 -18.07 -4.48
CA ALA A 9 11.74 -17.67 -3.09
C ALA A 9 11.08 -16.30 -2.87
N GLY A 10 10.09 -16.23 -1.97
CA GLY A 10 9.46 -14.97 -1.56
C GLY A 10 10.16 -14.36 -0.35
N ILE A 11 10.42 -13.06 -0.37
CA ILE A 11 10.98 -12.29 0.74
C ILE A 11 9.90 -11.38 1.30
N GLY A 12 9.52 -11.60 2.55
CA GLY A 12 8.36 -10.97 3.19
C GLY A 12 7.05 -11.74 2.94
N ILE A 13 6.26 -11.94 4.00
CA ILE A 13 4.93 -12.58 3.94
C ILE A 13 3.89 -11.52 4.29
N GLY A 14 3.68 -10.59 3.34
CA GLY A 14 2.57 -9.67 3.32
C GLY A 14 1.44 -10.20 2.43
N PRO A 15 0.31 -9.49 2.29
CA PRO A 15 -0.84 -9.92 1.50
C PRO A 15 -0.47 -10.32 0.06
N PHE A 16 0.46 -9.62 -0.58
CA PHE A 16 0.84 -9.87 -1.97
C PHE A 16 1.57 -11.22 -2.14
N ASN A 17 2.61 -11.49 -1.34
CA ASN A 17 3.27 -12.78 -1.37
C ASN A 17 2.38 -13.91 -0.83
N LEU A 18 1.47 -13.61 0.10
CA LEU A 18 0.47 -14.56 0.58
C LEU A 18 -0.49 -14.97 -0.55
N SER A 19 -0.90 -14.04 -1.41
CA SER A 19 -1.71 -14.34 -2.61
C SER A 19 -0.98 -15.26 -3.58
N ILE A 20 0.30 -15.00 -3.86
CA ILE A 20 1.12 -15.89 -4.70
C ILE A 20 1.20 -17.28 -4.06
N ALA A 21 1.46 -17.37 -2.76
CA ALA A 21 1.54 -18.64 -2.03
C ALA A 21 0.21 -19.41 -2.07
N ALA A 22 -0.93 -18.70 -1.89
CA ALA A 22 -2.27 -19.30 -1.94
C ALA A 22 -2.62 -19.84 -3.33
N LEU A 23 -2.28 -19.12 -4.40
CA LEU A 23 -2.48 -19.58 -5.77
C LEU A 23 -1.54 -20.74 -6.16
N LEU A 24 -0.33 -20.78 -5.60
CA LEU A 24 0.63 -21.87 -5.85
C LEU A 24 0.35 -23.14 -5.05
N ASP A 25 -0.51 -23.08 -4.03
CA ASP A 25 -0.78 -24.21 -3.13
C ASP A 25 -1.37 -25.43 -3.86
N ASP A 26 -2.12 -25.21 -4.94
CA ASP A 26 -2.63 -26.26 -5.82
C ASP A 26 -1.64 -26.67 -6.94
N HIS A 27 -0.37 -26.21 -6.84
CA HIS A 27 0.68 -26.48 -7.84
C HIS A 27 1.93 -27.14 -7.22
N PRO A 28 1.88 -28.41 -6.80
CA PRO A 28 2.97 -29.07 -6.11
C PRO A 28 4.23 -29.26 -6.96
N SER A 29 4.12 -29.12 -8.29
CA SER A 29 5.26 -29.14 -9.21
C SER A 29 6.17 -27.91 -9.11
N ILE A 30 5.66 -26.79 -8.58
CA ILE A 30 6.40 -25.53 -8.39
C ILE A 30 6.88 -25.48 -6.95
N LYS A 31 8.19 -25.53 -6.78
CA LYS A 31 8.83 -25.47 -5.47
C LYS A 31 8.96 -24.00 -5.03
N ALA A 32 8.01 -23.50 -4.24
CA ALA A 32 8.06 -22.14 -3.70
C ALA A 32 8.17 -22.15 -2.17
N GLN A 33 8.95 -21.22 -1.62
CA GLN A 33 8.98 -20.92 -0.18
C GLN A 33 9.03 -19.42 0.06
N PHE A 34 8.35 -18.98 1.10
CA PHE A 34 8.26 -17.57 1.48
C PHE A 34 8.79 -17.38 2.89
N PHE A 35 9.63 -16.37 3.08
CA PHE A 35 10.37 -16.13 4.33
C PHE A 35 10.01 -14.77 4.92
N ASP A 36 9.76 -14.73 6.22
CA ASP A 36 9.49 -13.49 6.96
C ASP A 36 10.24 -13.46 8.29
N SER A 37 10.66 -12.28 8.71
CA SER A 37 11.25 -12.04 10.03
C SER A 37 10.25 -12.11 11.17
N LYS A 38 8.97 -11.83 10.89
CA LYS A 38 7.89 -11.87 11.89
C LYS A 38 7.69 -13.28 12.43
N PRO A 39 7.29 -13.43 13.71
CA PRO A 39 7.04 -14.76 14.30
C PRO A 39 5.78 -15.44 13.76
N SER A 40 4.83 -14.68 13.24
CA SER A 40 3.58 -15.14 12.64
C SER A 40 3.07 -14.11 11.64
N PHE A 41 2.03 -14.46 10.89
CA PHE A 41 1.40 -13.51 9.98
C PHE A 41 0.83 -12.30 10.75
N SER A 42 1.16 -11.12 10.26
CA SER A 42 0.52 -9.87 10.71
C SER A 42 0.47 -8.87 9.56
N TRP A 43 -0.63 -8.13 9.50
CA TRP A 43 -0.86 -7.11 8.46
C TRP A 43 -1.29 -5.81 9.12
N HIS A 44 -0.51 -4.74 8.91
CA HIS A 44 -0.74 -3.40 9.44
C HIS A 44 -1.10 -3.37 10.95
N SER A 45 -0.50 -4.28 11.76
CA SER A 45 -0.86 -4.46 13.17
C SER A 45 -0.80 -3.16 13.99
N GLY A 46 0.12 -2.25 13.67
CA GLY A 46 0.21 -0.95 14.31
C GLY A 46 -0.86 0.07 13.89
N MET A 47 -1.66 -0.25 12.84
CA MET A 47 -2.75 0.59 12.30
C MET A 47 -4.11 -0.12 12.30
N GLN A 48 -4.26 -1.17 13.11
CA GLN A 48 -5.56 -1.83 13.37
C GLN A 48 -6.37 -0.98 14.37
N LEU A 49 -6.64 0.27 14.00
CA LEU A 49 -7.34 1.22 14.85
C LEU A 49 -8.80 0.75 15.06
N PRO A 50 -9.38 0.97 16.26
CA PRO A 50 -10.78 0.64 16.53
C PRO A 50 -11.71 1.27 15.47
N GLY A 51 -12.63 0.46 14.92
CA GLY A 51 -13.57 0.92 13.89
C GLY A 51 -13.01 1.10 12.48
N SER A 52 -11.69 0.91 12.26
CA SER A 52 -11.11 1.05 10.92
C SER A 52 -11.66 0.01 9.94
N ARG A 53 -11.99 0.46 8.73
CA ARG A 53 -12.60 -0.38 7.69
C ARG A 53 -11.72 -0.52 6.47
N LEU A 54 -11.95 -1.59 5.71
CA LEU A 54 -11.29 -1.81 4.44
C LEU A 54 -11.88 -0.84 3.39
N GLN A 55 -11.01 -0.19 2.61
CA GLN A 55 -11.42 0.73 1.54
C GLN A 55 -11.65 0.03 0.19
N THR A 56 -11.74 -1.31 0.19
CA THR A 56 -12.00 -2.11 -1.02
C THR A 56 -12.96 -3.25 -0.68
N SER A 57 -13.59 -3.82 -1.70
CA SER A 57 -14.47 -4.98 -1.51
C SER A 57 -13.72 -6.18 -0.95
N CYS A 58 -14.33 -6.90 -0.01
CA CYS A 58 -13.80 -8.17 0.52
C CYS A 58 -13.68 -9.28 -0.54
N LEU A 59 -14.39 -9.16 -1.68
CA LEU A 59 -14.26 -10.08 -2.81
C LEU A 59 -12.99 -9.83 -3.65
N LYS A 60 -12.30 -8.72 -3.43
CA LYS A 60 -10.95 -8.48 -3.94
C LYS A 60 -9.92 -9.09 -2.98
N ASP A 61 -10.09 -10.36 -2.70
CA ASP A 61 -9.29 -11.16 -1.78
C ASP A 61 -8.02 -11.73 -2.43
N LEU A 62 -7.39 -12.72 -1.79
CA LEU A 62 -6.13 -13.31 -2.24
C LEU A 62 -6.22 -14.04 -3.58
N VAL A 63 -7.40 -14.54 -3.99
CA VAL A 63 -7.52 -15.54 -5.05
C VAL A 63 -8.76 -15.38 -5.94
N THR A 64 -9.88 -14.89 -5.42
CA THR A 64 -11.22 -14.99 -6.05
C THR A 64 -11.27 -14.36 -7.44
N GLY A 65 -10.58 -13.25 -7.69
CA GLY A 65 -10.62 -12.54 -8.96
C GLY A 65 -10.01 -13.34 -10.15
N VAL A 66 -9.24 -14.39 -9.88
CA VAL A 66 -8.61 -15.24 -10.90
C VAL A 66 -8.90 -16.74 -10.73
N ASP A 67 -9.25 -17.14 -9.51
CA ASP A 67 -9.67 -18.51 -9.20
C ASP A 67 -10.79 -18.52 -8.15
N PRO A 68 -12.06 -18.31 -8.55
CA PRO A 68 -13.19 -18.20 -7.61
C PRO A 68 -13.50 -19.51 -6.86
N ARG A 69 -12.93 -20.64 -7.26
CA ARG A 69 -13.11 -21.95 -6.60
C ARG A 69 -12.02 -22.25 -5.59
N ASN A 70 -11.03 -21.39 -5.46
CA ASN A 70 -9.89 -21.60 -4.59
C ASN A 70 -10.31 -21.67 -3.12
N ARG A 71 -9.76 -22.67 -2.40
CA ARG A 71 -10.07 -22.90 -0.98
C ARG A 71 -9.61 -21.77 -0.05
N HIS A 72 -8.73 -20.89 -0.50
CA HIS A 72 -8.21 -19.74 0.25
C HIS A 72 -9.03 -18.46 0.02
N SER A 73 -10.24 -18.54 -0.57
CA SER A 73 -11.12 -17.39 -0.77
C SER A 73 -11.71 -16.87 0.54
N PHE A 74 -12.05 -15.58 0.57
CA PHE A 74 -12.74 -14.96 1.71
C PHE A 74 -14.09 -15.61 1.99
N LEU A 75 -14.82 -15.99 0.94
CA LEU A 75 -16.09 -16.70 1.10
C LEU A 75 -15.91 -18.07 1.77
N ASN A 76 -14.88 -18.83 1.40
CA ASN A 76 -14.59 -20.09 2.07
C ASN A 76 -14.18 -19.88 3.53
N TYR A 77 -13.41 -18.84 3.85
CA TYR A 77 -13.12 -18.46 5.24
C TYR A 77 -14.39 -18.23 6.04
N LEU A 78 -15.37 -17.50 5.51
CA LEU A 78 -16.66 -17.30 6.20
C LEU A 78 -17.41 -18.59 6.43
N VAL A 79 -17.45 -19.49 5.41
CA VAL A 79 -18.12 -20.80 5.52
C VAL A 79 -17.44 -21.68 6.56
N GLN A 80 -16.11 -21.79 6.52
CA GLN A 80 -15.34 -22.65 7.45
C GLN A 80 -15.44 -22.17 8.91
N ASN A 81 -15.65 -20.86 9.12
CA ASN A 81 -15.83 -20.29 10.45
C ASN A 81 -17.32 -20.14 10.87
N GLY A 82 -18.26 -20.68 10.07
CA GLY A 82 -19.70 -20.65 10.41
C GLY A 82 -20.34 -19.25 10.37
N ARG A 83 -19.71 -18.27 9.71
CA ARG A 83 -20.11 -16.85 9.72
C ARG A 83 -20.80 -16.38 8.46
N PHE A 84 -20.97 -17.26 7.47
CA PHE A 84 -21.42 -16.85 6.13
C PHE A 84 -22.81 -16.19 6.14
N TYR A 85 -23.80 -16.77 6.83
CA TYR A 85 -25.16 -16.23 6.86
C TYR A 85 -25.27 -14.96 7.70
N ASP A 86 -24.53 -14.87 8.81
CA ASP A 86 -24.46 -13.66 9.64
C ASP A 86 -23.81 -12.50 8.85
N PHE A 87 -22.76 -12.79 8.10
CA PHE A 87 -22.13 -11.83 7.21
C PHE A 87 -23.09 -11.28 6.16
N LEU A 88 -23.88 -12.15 5.50
CA LEU A 88 -24.90 -11.72 4.55
C LEU A 88 -25.98 -10.86 5.22
N SER A 89 -26.46 -11.27 6.39
CA SER A 89 -27.49 -10.57 7.15
C SER A 89 -27.02 -9.20 7.65
N ALA A 90 -25.74 -9.06 7.99
CA ALA A 90 -25.17 -7.80 8.44
C ALA A 90 -25.13 -6.75 7.33
N ASN A 91 -25.11 -7.14 6.05
CA ASN A 91 -25.18 -6.26 4.87
C ASN A 91 -24.25 -5.03 4.98
N MET A 92 -23.03 -5.25 5.46
CA MET A 92 -22.08 -4.16 5.68
C MET A 92 -21.50 -3.64 4.36
N PRO A 93 -21.39 -2.32 4.17
CA PRO A 93 -20.79 -1.73 2.97
C PRO A 93 -19.28 -2.06 2.86
N ALA A 94 -18.60 -2.20 3.98
CA ALA A 94 -17.19 -2.57 4.08
C ALA A 94 -16.92 -3.36 5.35
N ILE A 95 -16.06 -4.37 5.28
CA ILE A 95 -15.62 -5.14 6.45
C ILE A 95 -14.58 -4.37 7.27
N SER A 96 -14.39 -4.76 8.54
CA SER A 96 -13.32 -4.20 9.37
C SER A 96 -11.95 -4.66 8.86
N ARG A 97 -10.92 -3.83 9.07
CA ARG A 97 -9.53 -4.25 8.81
C ARG A 97 -9.14 -5.45 9.67
N ALA A 98 -9.66 -5.53 10.88
CA ALA A 98 -9.43 -6.66 11.78
C ALA A 98 -9.95 -7.98 11.20
N GLU A 99 -11.18 -8.00 10.65
CA GLU A 99 -11.74 -9.20 10.00
C GLU A 99 -10.94 -9.62 8.77
N TYR A 100 -10.51 -8.65 7.97
CA TYR A 100 -9.68 -8.95 6.81
C TYR A 100 -8.30 -9.49 7.22
N ALA A 101 -7.68 -8.92 8.28
CA ALA A 101 -6.42 -9.43 8.82
C ALA A 101 -6.57 -10.85 9.39
N ASP A 102 -7.69 -11.17 10.03
CA ASP A 102 -8.02 -12.51 10.53
C ASP A 102 -8.15 -13.52 9.38
N TYR A 103 -8.85 -13.14 8.29
CA TYR A 103 -8.90 -13.94 7.06
C TYR A 103 -7.49 -14.21 6.49
N LEU A 104 -6.64 -13.19 6.36
CA LEU A 104 -5.28 -13.36 5.87
C LEU A 104 -4.46 -14.28 6.78
N GLY A 105 -4.62 -14.15 8.09
CA GLY A 105 -4.01 -15.02 9.11
C GLY A 105 -4.48 -16.47 9.00
N TRP A 106 -5.78 -16.67 8.77
CA TRP A 106 -6.36 -17.98 8.53
C TRP A 106 -5.76 -18.65 7.29
N VAL A 107 -5.60 -17.92 6.17
CA VAL A 107 -4.93 -18.45 4.98
C VAL A 107 -3.47 -18.79 5.29
N ALA A 108 -2.74 -17.91 5.96
CA ALA A 108 -1.35 -18.14 6.30
C ALA A 108 -1.13 -19.40 7.15
N GLN A 109 -2.06 -19.74 8.05
CA GLN A 109 -2.00 -20.97 8.86
C GLN A 109 -2.24 -22.24 8.05
N ASN A 110 -2.91 -22.14 6.91
CA ASN A 110 -3.24 -23.28 6.05
C ASN A 110 -2.22 -23.52 4.91
N LEU A 111 -1.14 -22.71 4.85
CA LEU A 111 -0.11 -22.82 3.81
C LEU A 111 1.20 -23.38 4.37
N THR A 112 1.69 -24.45 3.74
CA THR A 112 2.94 -25.14 4.15
C THR A 112 4.20 -24.53 3.55
N SER A 113 4.07 -23.61 2.60
CA SER A 113 5.19 -22.93 1.92
C SER A 113 5.76 -21.74 2.69
N LEU A 114 5.12 -21.32 3.80
CA LEU A 114 5.50 -20.14 4.57
C LEU A 114 6.49 -20.48 5.69
N ARG A 115 7.47 -19.61 5.92
CA ARG A 115 8.51 -19.71 6.96
C ARG A 115 8.59 -18.40 7.73
N PHE A 116 8.01 -18.40 8.93
CA PHE A 116 8.09 -17.29 9.89
C PHE A 116 9.32 -17.41 10.78
N SER A 117 9.72 -16.32 11.45
CA SER A 117 10.95 -16.22 12.24
C SER A 117 12.21 -16.58 11.42
N CYS A 118 12.17 -16.37 10.12
CA CYS A 118 13.20 -16.70 9.16
C CYS A 118 13.61 -15.47 8.34
N PRO A 119 14.20 -14.43 8.96
CA PRO A 119 14.66 -13.24 8.23
C PRO A 119 15.71 -13.62 7.17
N VAL A 120 15.55 -13.08 5.98
CA VAL A 120 16.54 -13.11 4.91
C VAL A 120 17.52 -11.97 5.15
N ARG A 121 18.78 -12.26 5.46
CA ARG A 121 19.81 -11.27 5.79
C ARG A 121 20.50 -10.69 4.56
N SER A 122 20.77 -11.54 3.58
CA SER A 122 21.35 -11.10 2.31
C SER A 122 20.98 -12.03 1.18
N VAL A 123 20.99 -11.49 -0.03
CA VAL A 123 20.77 -12.25 -1.28
C VAL A 123 21.95 -11.97 -2.21
N ARG A 124 22.56 -13.02 -2.76
CA ARG A 124 23.60 -12.96 -3.78
C ARG A 124 23.17 -13.79 -4.99
N PHE A 125 23.79 -13.53 -6.12
CA PHE A 125 23.61 -14.36 -7.30
C PHE A 125 24.91 -15.08 -7.61
N GLU A 126 24.93 -16.37 -7.39
CA GLU A 126 26.10 -17.24 -7.55
C GLU A 126 25.71 -18.58 -8.18
N ASN A 127 26.57 -19.15 -9.00
CA ASN A 127 26.39 -20.47 -9.61
C ASN A 127 25.04 -20.62 -10.35
N GLY A 128 24.58 -19.55 -11.03
CA GLY A 128 23.36 -19.57 -11.85
C GLY A 128 22.05 -19.53 -11.05
N CYS A 129 22.06 -19.15 -9.76
CA CYS A 129 20.85 -18.97 -8.97
C CYS A 129 21.05 -17.94 -7.85
N PHE A 130 19.95 -17.47 -7.27
CA PHE A 130 19.98 -16.67 -6.06
C PHE A 130 20.29 -17.53 -4.85
N GLU A 131 21.20 -17.06 -4.01
CA GLU A 131 21.55 -17.66 -2.74
C GLU A 131 21.12 -16.72 -1.62
N LEU A 132 20.16 -17.16 -0.79
CA LEU A 132 19.58 -16.41 0.30
C LEU A 132 20.19 -16.86 1.62
N ASP A 133 20.81 -15.97 2.37
CA ASP A 133 21.20 -16.20 3.76
C ASP A 133 19.97 -16.03 4.65
N VAL A 134 19.38 -17.16 5.03
CA VAL A 134 18.16 -17.21 5.83
C VAL A 134 18.48 -17.66 7.25
N THR A 135 18.08 -16.89 8.25
CA THR A 135 18.26 -17.23 9.65
C THR A 135 17.64 -18.60 9.96
N GLY A 136 18.38 -19.43 10.72
CA GLY A 136 17.95 -20.80 11.05
C GLY A 136 18.32 -21.86 10.02
N HIS A 137 18.79 -21.47 8.85
CA HIS A 137 19.31 -22.39 7.83
C HIS A 137 20.85 -22.51 7.94
N LYS A 138 21.36 -23.74 7.91
CA LYS A 138 22.84 -23.99 7.97
C LYS A 138 23.55 -23.68 6.66
N THR A 139 22.82 -23.73 5.54
CA THR A 139 23.31 -23.44 4.19
C THR A 139 22.38 -22.46 3.52
N PRO A 140 22.90 -21.63 2.59
CA PRO A 140 22.03 -20.72 1.85
C PRO A 140 20.88 -21.44 1.15
N VAL A 141 19.69 -20.84 1.17
CA VAL A 141 18.56 -21.30 0.38
C VAL A 141 18.79 -20.87 -1.07
N ARG A 142 18.68 -21.79 -2.00
CA ARG A 142 18.90 -21.52 -3.42
C ARG A 142 17.59 -21.41 -4.16
N SER A 143 17.46 -20.41 -5.02
CA SER A 143 16.26 -20.19 -5.84
C SER A 143 16.60 -19.70 -7.24
N ARG A 144 15.79 -20.07 -8.23
CA ARG A 144 15.90 -19.55 -9.59
C ARG A 144 15.32 -18.14 -9.69
N ASN A 145 14.23 -17.89 -9.01
CA ASN A 145 13.53 -16.61 -9.04
C ASN A 145 13.26 -16.09 -7.63
N LEU A 146 13.14 -14.79 -7.51
CA LEU A 146 12.77 -14.10 -6.27
C LEU A 146 11.43 -13.38 -6.44
N CYS A 147 10.68 -13.25 -5.35
CA CYS A 147 9.57 -12.31 -5.25
C CYS A 147 9.73 -11.43 -4.00
N VAL A 148 10.00 -10.15 -4.22
CA VAL A 148 10.27 -9.17 -3.16
C VAL A 148 8.96 -8.52 -2.73
N GLY A 149 8.49 -8.87 -1.55
CA GLY A 149 7.25 -8.39 -0.95
C GLY A 149 7.45 -7.87 0.48
N THR A 150 8.54 -7.15 0.71
CA THR A 150 8.91 -6.61 2.03
C THR A 150 8.05 -5.42 2.48
N GLY A 151 7.17 -4.93 1.60
CA GLY A 151 6.27 -3.81 1.88
C GLY A 151 6.94 -2.45 1.63
N ILE A 152 6.41 -1.44 2.31
CA ILE A 152 6.80 -0.03 2.19
C ILE A 152 7.31 0.47 3.55
N THR A 153 8.22 1.43 3.52
CA THR A 153 8.84 2.02 4.72
C THR A 153 8.09 3.29 5.13
N PRO A 154 7.85 3.53 6.42
CA PRO A 154 7.28 4.80 6.88
C PRO A 154 8.11 6.00 6.40
N TYR A 155 7.43 7.01 5.86
CA TYR A 155 8.09 8.24 5.48
C TYR A 155 8.20 9.18 6.67
N ILE A 156 9.41 9.41 7.15
CA ILE A 156 9.69 10.41 8.18
C ILE A 156 10.16 11.69 7.48
N PRO A 157 9.41 12.80 7.58
CA PRO A 157 9.86 14.07 7.00
C PRO A 157 11.25 14.45 7.51
N PRO A 158 12.17 14.96 6.65
CA PRO A 158 13.50 15.37 7.09
C PRO A 158 13.51 16.34 8.28
N ALA A 159 12.49 17.20 8.34
CA ALA A 159 12.31 18.11 9.47
C ALA A 159 12.11 17.40 10.83
N CYS A 160 11.61 16.15 10.83
CA CYS A 160 11.32 15.39 12.04
C CYS A 160 12.37 14.31 12.35
N SER A 161 13.39 14.12 11.51
CA SER A 161 14.35 13.01 11.63
C SER A 161 15.18 13.02 12.91
N ASN A 162 15.32 14.17 13.54
CA ASN A 162 16.13 14.34 14.78
C ASN A 162 15.26 14.56 16.03
N LEU A 163 13.93 14.39 15.91
CA LEU A 163 13.05 14.50 17.07
C LEU A 163 13.13 13.22 17.93
N PRO A 164 12.90 13.35 19.27
CA PRO A 164 12.88 12.19 20.16
C PRO A 164 11.81 11.18 19.74
N GLU A 165 12.21 9.92 19.52
CA GLU A 165 11.34 8.85 19.03
C GLU A 165 10.18 8.52 19.98
N ASP A 166 10.36 8.72 21.28
CA ASP A 166 9.30 8.54 22.28
C ASP A 166 8.19 9.58 22.17
N ARG A 167 8.50 10.76 21.61
CA ARG A 167 7.55 11.88 21.45
C ARG A 167 7.15 12.19 20.03
N CYS A 168 7.92 11.73 19.04
CA CYS A 168 7.60 11.87 17.62
C CYS A 168 7.75 10.51 16.93
N PHE A 169 6.64 9.92 16.48
CA PHE A 169 6.65 8.60 15.86
C PHE A 169 5.62 8.49 14.73
N HIS A 170 5.83 7.52 13.85
CA HIS A 170 4.91 7.28 12.74
C HIS A 170 3.65 6.55 13.21
N SER A 171 2.50 6.88 12.60
CA SER A 171 1.19 6.28 12.92
C SER A 171 1.15 4.76 12.86
N ILE A 172 2.02 4.11 12.06
CA ILE A 172 2.12 2.65 12.01
C ILE A 172 2.51 2.02 13.35
N GLU A 173 3.01 2.79 14.28
CA GLU A 173 3.41 2.34 15.60
C GLU A 173 2.30 2.54 16.65
N MET A 174 1.20 3.20 16.29
CA MET A 174 0.19 3.67 17.24
C MET A 174 -0.37 2.56 18.14
N MET A 175 -0.78 1.43 17.55
CA MET A 175 -1.32 0.30 18.30
C MET A 175 -0.25 -0.52 19.03
N HIS A 176 1.02 -0.40 18.65
CA HIS A 176 2.13 -1.03 19.37
C HIS A 176 2.55 -0.21 20.57
N ARG A 177 2.55 1.11 20.44
CA ARG A 177 2.94 2.01 21.52
C ARG A 177 1.84 2.21 22.54
N GLN A 178 0.58 2.25 22.10
CA GLN A 178 -0.60 2.56 22.92
C GLN A 178 -0.32 3.72 23.89
N PRO A 179 0.07 4.91 23.36
CA PRO A 179 0.51 6.02 24.20
C PRO A 179 -0.64 6.51 25.10
N ASP A 180 -0.33 6.89 26.34
CA ASP A 180 -1.23 7.72 27.12
C ASP A 180 -1.01 9.19 26.71
N LEU A 181 -2.04 9.81 26.13
CA LEU A 181 -2.01 11.18 25.62
C LEU A 181 -2.83 12.15 26.49
N ALA A 182 -3.26 11.68 27.67
CA ALA A 182 -4.03 12.52 28.59
C ALA A 182 -3.22 13.76 29.02
N GLY A 183 -3.81 14.93 28.85
CA GLY A 183 -3.20 16.21 29.21
C GLY A 183 -2.07 16.70 28.29
N GLU A 184 -1.73 15.96 27.22
CA GLU A 184 -0.73 16.36 26.24
C GLU A 184 -1.33 17.22 25.10
N ARG A 185 -0.53 18.12 24.54
CA ARG A 185 -0.81 18.80 23.26
C ARG A 185 -0.35 17.88 22.15
N VAL A 186 -1.29 17.33 21.40
CA VAL A 186 -1.01 16.35 20.35
C VAL A 186 -1.10 17.01 18.98
N THR A 187 -0.04 16.90 18.18
CA THR A 187 -0.05 17.34 16.78
C THR A 187 -0.01 16.12 15.85
N VAL A 188 -1.02 16.02 14.98
CA VAL A 188 -1.09 15.01 13.91
C VAL A 188 -0.62 15.64 12.60
N VAL A 189 0.37 15.06 11.95
CA VAL A 189 0.94 15.56 10.69
C VAL A 189 0.58 14.62 9.55
N GLY A 190 -0.30 15.05 8.66
CA GLY A 190 -0.72 14.30 7.47
C GLY A 190 -2.23 14.26 7.27
N GLY A 191 -2.70 14.71 6.10
CA GLY A 191 -4.12 14.86 5.75
C GLY A 191 -4.66 13.69 4.93
N GLY A 192 -4.28 12.45 5.24
CA GLY A 192 -4.82 11.22 4.65
C GLY A 192 -5.68 10.43 5.63
N GLN A 193 -6.12 9.23 5.21
CA GLN A 193 -6.98 8.35 6.02
C GLN A 193 -6.43 8.10 7.42
N SER A 194 -5.12 7.77 7.54
CA SER A 194 -4.50 7.51 8.84
C SER A 194 -4.56 8.73 9.77
N GLY A 195 -4.35 9.95 9.23
CA GLY A 195 -4.46 11.17 10.01
C GLY A 195 -5.88 11.40 10.51
N ALA A 196 -6.88 11.20 9.65
CA ALA A 196 -8.28 11.34 10.02
C ALA A 196 -8.71 10.32 11.09
N GLU A 197 -8.31 9.06 10.96
CA GLU A 197 -8.61 8.01 11.94
C GLU A 197 -7.94 8.28 13.31
N ILE A 198 -6.70 8.78 13.31
CA ILE A 198 -6.00 9.17 14.54
C ILE A 198 -6.71 10.38 15.21
N VAL A 199 -7.04 11.42 14.44
CA VAL A 199 -7.75 12.59 14.99
C VAL A 199 -9.11 12.19 15.55
N LEU A 200 -9.85 11.32 14.84
CA LEU A 200 -11.12 10.79 15.35
C LEU A 200 -10.95 10.06 16.68
N GLY A 201 -9.92 9.20 16.78
CA GLY A 201 -9.61 8.51 18.05
C GLY A 201 -9.20 9.46 19.19
N LEU A 202 -8.51 10.57 18.87
CA LEU A 202 -8.19 11.61 19.86
C LEU A 202 -9.44 12.34 20.34
N LEU A 203 -10.37 12.65 19.45
CA LEU A 203 -11.65 13.27 19.78
C LEU A 203 -12.54 12.36 20.65
N ASP A 204 -12.47 11.05 20.41
CA ASP A 204 -13.20 10.03 21.17
C ASP A 204 -12.47 9.60 22.48
N GLY A 205 -11.31 10.21 22.79
CA GLY A 205 -10.53 9.91 24.00
C GLY A 205 -9.91 8.51 24.03
N THR A 206 -9.72 7.85 22.89
CA THR A 206 -9.22 6.47 22.78
C THR A 206 -7.87 6.28 23.50
N TRP A 207 -7.02 7.30 23.51
CA TRP A 207 -5.69 7.29 24.13
C TRP A 207 -5.58 8.31 25.28
N GLY A 208 -6.66 8.54 26.01
CA GLY A 208 -6.78 9.60 26.99
C GLY A 208 -7.25 10.91 26.37
N GLU A 209 -7.62 11.86 27.23
CA GLU A 209 -8.13 13.16 26.77
C GLU A 209 -6.98 14.17 26.63
N PRO A 210 -6.57 14.55 25.40
CA PRO A 210 -5.47 15.49 25.19
C PRO A 210 -5.82 16.90 25.67
N ALA A 211 -4.82 17.69 26.09
CA ALA A 211 -5.00 19.10 26.42
C ALA A 211 -5.28 19.98 25.20
N GLY A 212 -4.87 19.53 24.01
CA GLY A 212 -5.15 20.21 22.75
C GLY A 212 -4.80 19.28 21.57
N ILE A 213 -5.52 19.46 20.47
CA ILE A 213 -5.34 18.70 19.23
C ILE A 213 -5.04 19.69 18.10
N THR A 214 -3.94 19.48 17.39
CA THR A 214 -3.63 20.20 16.14
C THR A 214 -3.47 19.22 15.01
N TRP A 215 -4.13 19.45 13.87
CA TRP A 215 -4.02 18.60 12.68
C TRP A 215 -3.47 19.38 11.48
N ILE A 216 -2.25 19.05 11.10
CA ILE A 216 -1.50 19.70 10.01
C ILE A 216 -1.60 18.87 8.73
N SER A 217 -1.97 19.48 7.61
CA SER A 217 -1.97 18.85 6.31
C SER A 217 -1.31 19.73 5.26
N ARG A 218 -0.42 19.14 4.45
CA ARG A 218 0.16 19.82 3.27
C ARG A 218 -0.87 20.02 2.16
N ARG A 219 -1.94 19.21 2.13
CA ARG A 219 -3.02 19.36 1.15
C ARG A 219 -3.80 20.66 1.39
N PRO A 220 -4.36 21.25 0.32
CA PRO A 220 -5.16 22.47 0.45
C PRO A 220 -6.34 22.32 1.39
N ASN A 221 -6.88 21.13 1.51
CA ASN A 221 -7.97 20.76 2.41
C ASN A 221 -7.85 19.29 2.83
N PHE A 222 -8.74 18.80 3.70
CA PHE A 222 -8.94 17.40 4.00
C PHE A 222 -9.90 16.82 2.95
N GLU A 223 -9.32 16.07 2.01
CA GLU A 223 -9.96 15.74 0.74
C GLU A 223 -10.51 14.30 0.76
N PRO A 224 -11.72 14.08 0.21
CA PRO A 224 -12.33 12.76 0.17
C PRO A 224 -11.59 11.82 -0.78
N LEU A 225 -11.68 10.53 -0.48
CA LEU A 225 -11.38 9.46 -1.44
C LEU A 225 -12.43 9.53 -2.55
N ASP A 226 -11.98 9.53 -3.80
CA ASP A 226 -12.86 9.34 -4.94
C ASP A 226 -13.09 7.83 -5.13
N GLU A 227 -14.24 7.34 -4.65
CA GLU A 227 -14.63 5.92 -4.68
C GLU A 227 -15.87 5.67 -5.54
N THR A 228 -16.13 6.56 -6.51
CA THR A 228 -17.22 6.36 -7.46
C THR A 228 -16.99 5.11 -8.33
N PRO A 229 -18.06 4.47 -8.87
CA PRO A 229 -17.91 3.31 -9.74
C PRO A 229 -17.02 3.57 -10.97
N PHE A 230 -16.99 4.80 -11.48
CA PHE A 230 -16.12 5.18 -12.60
C PHE A 230 -14.65 5.29 -12.19
N THR A 231 -14.36 5.84 -11.03
CA THR A 231 -13.00 5.88 -10.48
C THR A 231 -12.50 4.46 -10.18
N ASN A 232 -13.37 3.56 -9.74
CA ASN A 232 -13.04 2.16 -9.51
C ASN A 232 -12.57 1.44 -10.79
N GLN A 233 -12.82 1.98 -11.98
CA GLN A 233 -12.29 1.44 -13.24
C GLN A 233 -10.77 1.63 -13.38
N TYR A 234 -10.13 2.51 -12.61
CA TYR A 234 -8.67 2.59 -12.52
C TYR A 234 -8.03 1.36 -11.84
N PHE A 235 -8.85 0.57 -11.15
CA PHE A 235 -8.44 -0.66 -10.45
C PHE A 235 -8.90 -1.91 -11.22
N THR A 236 -8.67 -1.92 -12.53
CA THR A 236 -8.98 -3.03 -13.43
C THR A 236 -7.74 -3.39 -14.27
N PRO A 237 -7.58 -4.68 -14.66
CA PRO A 237 -6.46 -5.13 -15.51
C PRO A 237 -6.30 -4.32 -16.79
N GLY A 238 -7.39 -4.00 -17.48
CA GLY A 238 -7.33 -3.25 -18.73
C GLY A 238 -6.89 -1.82 -18.55
N TYR A 239 -7.25 -1.15 -17.44
CA TYR A 239 -6.70 0.17 -17.15
C TYR A 239 -5.19 0.09 -16.89
N VAL A 240 -4.73 -0.90 -16.13
CA VAL A 240 -3.29 -1.09 -15.88
C VAL A 240 -2.53 -1.25 -17.19
N ARG A 241 -3.01 -2.10 -18.12
CA ARG A 241 -2.39 -2.26 -19.44
C ARG A 241 -2.38 -0.96 -20.27
N ALA A 242 -3.49 -0.22 -20.24
CA ALA A 242 -3.55 1.08 -20.90
C ALA A 242 -2.56 2.08 -20.30
N PHE A 243 -2.44 2.09 -18.98
CA PHE A 243 -1.48 2.94 -18.27
C PHE A 243 -0.02 2.56 -18.61
N GLN A 244 0.29 1.28 -18.68
CA GLN A 244 1.62 0.77 -19.05
C GLN A 244 2.05 1.18 -20.45
N SER A 245 1.11 1.31 -21.40
CA SER A 245 1.41 1.72 -22.79
C SER A 245 1.80 3.19 -22.93
N LEU A 246 1.61 4.01 -21.90
CA LEU A 246 1.92 5.43 -21.90
C LEU A 246 3.42 5.67 -21.67
N ASP A 247 3.93 6.80 -22.19
CA ASP A 247 5.25 7.29 -21.80
C ASP A 247 5.29 7.73 -20.32
N GLU A 248 6.50 7.85 -19.78
CA GLU A 248 6.71 8.16 -18.37
C GLU A 248 6.11 9.52 -17.96
N SER A 249 6.20 10.53 -18.85
CA SER A 249 5.68 11.87 -18.58
C SER A 249 4.16 11.84 -18.38
N ARG A 250 3.46 11.16 -19.29
CA ARG A 250 2.00 11.01 -19.20
C ARG A 250 1.58 10.17 -18.00
N ARG A 251 2.31 9.09 -17.68
CA ARG A 251 2.08 8.30 -16.46
C ARG A 251 2.20 9.16 -15.20
N ARG A 252 3.23 10.01 -15.11
CA ARG A 252 3.41 10.94 -13.96
C ARG A 252 2.29 11.97 -13.86
N GLU A 253 1.82 12.50 -14.96
CA GLU A 253 0.69 13.42 -15.00
C GLU A 253 -0.60 12.76 -14.49
N LEU A 254 -0.93 11.58 -15.03
CA LEU A 254 -2.11 10.83 -14.60
C LEU A 254 -2.06 10.44 -13.13
N LEU A 255 -0.91 10.04 -12.60
CA LEU A 255 -0.76 9.73 -11.16
C LEU A 255 -1.02 10.94 -10.26
N ARG A 256 -0.69 12.17 -10.73
CA ARG A 256 -1.04 13.40 -9.98
C ARG A 256 -2.54 13.66 -10.01
N TYR A 257 -3.15 13.51 -11.18
CA TYR A 257 -4.59 13.68 -11.37
C TYR A 257 -5.41 12.65 -10.58
N GLN A 258 -4.98 11.40 -10.58
CA GLN A 258 -5.65 10.27 -9.91
C GLN A 258 -5.32 10.14 -8.42
N LYS A 259 -4.65 11.12 -7.83
CA LYS A 259 -4.19 11.01 -6.44
C LYS A 259 -5.30 10.69 -5.47
N LEU A 260 -6.47 11.30 -5.61
CA LEU A 260 -7.60 11.08 -4.70
C LEU A 260 -8.29 9.73 -4.92
N ALA A 261 -8.03 9.01 -6.01
CA ALA A 261 -8.51 7.65 -6.20
C ALA A 261 -7.85 6.64 -5.23
N SER A 262 -6.69 6.98 -4.65
CA SER A 262 -5.94 6.08 -3.75
C SER A 262 -5.59 6.68 -2.40
N ASP A 263 -5.47 8.00 -2.30
CA ASP A 263 -4.86 8.68 -1.15
C ASP A 263 -5.86 9.58 -0.38
N GLY A 264 -7.15 9.59 -0.73
CA GLY A 264 -8.19 10.37 -0.06
C GLY A 264 -8.59 9.78 1.30
N ILE A 265 -9.45 10.51 2.01
CA ILE A 265 -10.10 10.07 3.25
C ILE A 265 -11.48 9.53 2.88
N SER A 266 -11.88 8.36 3.41
CA SER A 266 -13.23 7.84 3.10
C SER A 266 -14.31 8.85 3.51
N PRO A 267 -15.35 9.05 2.68
CA PRO A 267 -16.42 10.01 2.95
C PRO A 267 -17.07 9.81 4.33
N ASP A 268 -17.29 8.56 4.73
CA ASP A 268 -17.86 8.25 6.05
C ASP A 268 -16.97 8.73 7.20
N THR A 269 -15.64 8.55 7.07
CA THR A 269 -14.68 9.06 8.07
C THR A 269 -14.72 10.57 8.12
N LEU A 270 -14.76 11.26 6.96
CA LEU A 270 -14.85 12.73 6.93
C LEU A 270 -16.15 13.26 7.55
N ASN A 271 -17.27 12.62 7.22
CA ASN A 271 -18.57 13.02 7.78
C ASN A 271 -18.60 12.84 9.32
N THR A 272 -18.15 11.68 9.79
CA THR A 272 -18.08 11.39 11.23
C THR A 272 -17.15 12.38 11.94
N LEU A 273 -15.97 12.62 11.36
CA LEU A 273 -14.99 13.56 11.90
C LEU A 273 -15.56 14.98 12.00
N TYR A 274 -16.23 15.46 10.93
CA TYR A 274 -16.81 16.79 10.91
C TYR A 274 -17.91 16.95 11.98
N GLN A 275 -18.76 15.92 12.15
CA GLN A 275 -19.79 15.89 13.20
C GLN A 275 -19.16 15.95 14.60
N ARG A 276 -18.13 15.13 14.86
CA ARG A 276 -17.40 15.16 16.16
C ARG A 276 -16.76 16.52 16.43
N LEU A 277 -16.12 17.14 15.43
CA LEU A 277 -15.53 18.47 15.55
C LEU A 277 -16.57 19.56 15.84
N TYR A 278 -17.73 19.46 15.18
CA TYR A 278 -18.85 20.39 15.42
C TYR A 278 -19.42 20.27 16.84
N GLU A 279 -19.53 19.05 17.35
CA GLU A 279 -20.06 18.77 18.70
C GLU A 279 -19.02 18.95 19.81
N TYR A 280 -17.73 19.03 19.47
CA TYR A 280 -16.63 19.02 20.45
C TYR A 280 -16.73 20.14 21.49
N PRO A 281 -17.02 21.42 21.14
CA PRO A 281 -17.17 22.48 22.13
C PRO A 281 -18.35 22.27 23.09
N LEU A 282 -19.39 21.57 22.65
CA LEU A 282 -20.57 21.26 23.44
C LEU A 282 -20.32 20.12 24.43
N SER A 283 -19.60 19.09 24.00
CA SER A 283 -19.27 17.93 24.81
C SER A 283 -18.07 18.16 25.74
N HIS A 284 -17.20 19.15 25.43
CA HIS A 284 -16.01 19.47 26.20
C HIS A 284 -15.95 20.98 26.53
N PRO A 285 -16.89 21.51 27.35
CA PRO A 285 -16.95 22.93 27.67
C PRO A 285 -15.66 23.40 28.39
N GLY A 286 -15.08 24.48 27.91
CA GLY A 286 -13.86 25.07 28.47
C GLY A 286 -12.55 24.46 27.96
N ARG A 287 -12.58 23.44 27.10
CA ARG A 287 -11.39 22.94 26.44
C ARG A 287 -11.10 23.68 25.14
N PRO A 288 -9.80 23.74 24.73
CA PRO A 288 -9.44 24.29 23.43
C PRO A 288 -10.10 23.51 22.30
N VAL A 289 -10.68 24.20 21.34
CA VAL A 289 -11.22 23.58 20.12
C VAL A 289 -10.06 23.03 19.29
N PRO A 290 -10.17 21.83 18.69
CA PRO A 290 -9.15 21.29 17.83
C PRO A 290 -8.78 22.22 16.68
N GLU A 291 -7.49 22.41 16.46
CA GLU A 291 -6.97 23.30 15.42
C GLU A 291 -6.72 22.52 14.14
N LEU A 292 -7.34 22.93 13.04
CA LEU A 292 -7.22 22.31 11.73
C LEU A 292 -6.40 23.19 10.80
N LEU A 293 -5.23 22.74 10.37
CA LEU A 293 -4.26 23.49 9.60
C LEU A 293 -4.02 22.85 8.21
N PRO A 294 -4.98 22.92 7.27
CA PRO A 294 -4.76 22.49 5.89
C PRO A 294 -3.86 23.49 5.15
N GLY A 295 -3.19 23.06 4.09
CA GLY A 295 -2.30 23.89 3.29
C GLY A 295 -1.00 24.28 4.02
N ARG A 296 -0.55 23.49 5.01
CA ARG A 296 0.68 23.73 5.76
C ARG A 296 1.74 22.69 5.45
N SER A 297 2.85 23.13 4.88
CA SER A 297 4.02 22.28 4.66
C SER A 297 4.97 22.41 5.83
N LEU A 298 5.27 21.30 6.50
CA LEU A 298 6.26 21.26 7.55
C LEU A 298 7.63 21.61 6.98
N TYR A 299 8.29 22.61 7.54
CA TYR A 299 9.55 23.18 7.09
C TYR A 299 10.71 22.78 7.99
N ALA A 300 10.53 22.91 9.30
CA ALA A 300 11.53 22.58 10.32
C ALA A 300 10.84 22.10 11.60
N ALA A 301 11.58 21.37 12.41
CA ALA A 301 11.16 21.01 13.76
C ALA A 301 12.36 21.02 14.70
N SER A 302 12.12 21.31 15.97
CA SER A 302 13.14 21.24 17.01
C SER A 302 12.62 20.43 18.19
N GLY A 303 13.46 19.50 18.67
CA GLY A 303 13.23 18.75 19.89
C GLY A 303 13.48 19.62 21.11
N GLY A 304 12.47 19.75 21.94
CA GLY A 304 12.52 20.50 23.20
C GLY A 304 11.29 20.12 24.01
N GLU A 305 11.07 20.76 25.12
CA GLU A 305 9.84 20.68 25.92
C GLU A 305 9.18 22.05 25.94
N PRO A 306 8.24 22.30 25.05
CA PRO A 306 7.61 21.45 24.01
C PRO A 306 8.45 21.27 22.74
N ILE A 307 8.07 20.28 21.90
CA ILE A 307 8.50 20.20 20.50
C ILE A 307 7.92 21.41 19.76
N ARG A 308 8.73 22.04 18.91
CA ARG A 308 8.30 23.15 18.06
C ARG A 308 8.32 22.74 16.61
N LEU A 309 7.21 22.91 15.92
CA LEU A 309 7.04 22.61 14.50
C LEU A 309 6.87 23.94 13.75
N LEU A 310 7.77 24.23 12.83
CA LEU A 310 7.66 25.38 11.92
C LEU A 310 7.04 24.91 10.61
N SER A 311 5.88 25.45 10.26
CA SER A 311 5.20 25.16 8.99
C SER A 311 5.08 26.40 8.13
N ARG A 312 5.05 26.21 6.79
CA ARG A 312 4.78 27.27 5.83
C ARG A 312 3.35 27.11 5.33
N ASN A 313 2.55 28.15 5.54
CA ASN A 313 1.21 28.26 4.99
C ASN A 313 1.29 28.52 3.47
N GLN A 314 0.65 27.66 2.67
CA GLN A 314 0.68 27.76 1.21
C GLN A 314 -0.23 28.86 0.64
N MET A 315 -1.21 29.35 1.44
CA MET A 315 -2.13 30.39 1.00
C MET A 315 -1.48 31.79 1.04
N ASP A 316 -0.83 32.13 2.15
CA ASP A 316 -0.24 33.46 2.36
C ASP A 316 1.29 33.45 2.41
N GLN A 317 1.91 32.26 2.26
CA GLN A 317 3.36 32.02 2.25
C GLN A 317 4.08 32.35 3.58
N ARG A 318 3.34 32.60 4.66
CA ARG A 318 3.89 32.91 5.97
C ARG A 318 4.30 31.66 6.73
N PHE A 319 5.25 31.81 7.62
CA PHE A 319 5.65 30.79 8.57
C PHE A 319 4.86 30.96 9.87
N GLU A 320 4.47 29.80 10.44
CA GLU A 320 3.80 29.73 11.73
C GLU A 320 4.39 28.61 12.56
N GLU A 321 4.42 28.77 13.89
CA GLU A 321 4.95 27.81 14.84
C GLU A 321 3.80 27.12 15.57
N THR A 322 3.87 25.80 15.65
CA THR A 322 2.99 24.95 16.47
C THR A 322 3.81 24.30 17.56
N GLN A 323 3.31 24.29 18.79
CA GLN A 323 3.94 23.61 19.93
C GLN A 323 3.20 22.33 20.27
N ALA A 324 3.94 21.23 20.45
CA ALA A 324 3.41 19.91 20.75
C ALA A 324 4.21 19.22 21.85
N ASP A 325 3.51 18.45 22.68
CA ASP A 325 4.15 17.51 23.60
C ASP A 325 4.34 16.16 22.90
N ARG A 326 3.43 15.82 21.98
CA ARG A 326 3.47 14.63 21.15
C ARG A 326 3.20 14.96 19.68
N VAL A 327 3.97 14.33 18.77
CA VAL A 327 3.79 14.44 17.32
C VAL A 327 3.55 13.06 16.72
N ILE A 328 2.44 12.88 16.01
CA ILE A 328 2.08 11.64 15.34
C ILE A 328 2.17 11.87 13.82
N LEU A 329 3.11 11.19 13.18
CA LEU A 329 3.37 11.33 11.76
C LEU A 329 2.48 10.38 10.94
N CYS A 330 1.48 10.94 10.28
CA CYS A 330 0.62 10.26 9.30
C CYS A 330 1.04 10.64 7.87
N THR A 331 2.34 10.62 7.63
CA THR A 331 3.00 11.18 6.44
C THR A 331 3.11 10.23 5.27
N GLY A 332 2.54 9.01 5.42
CA GLY A 332 2.54 7.96 4.42
C GLY A 332 3.84 7.18 4.39
N PHE A 333 4.13 6.59 3.25
CA PHE A 333 5.20 5.61 3.09
C PHE A 333 6.01 5.89 1.84
N GLU A 334 7.20 5.31 1.78
CA GLU A 334 8.09 5.34 0.63
C GLU A 334 8.59 3.94 0.28
N HIS A 335 9.01 3.78 -0.97
CA HIS A 335 9.63 2.55 -1.43
C HIS A 335 11.14 2.64 -1.25
N ARG A 336 11.72 1.62 -0.62
CA ARG A 336 13.17 1.43 -0.49
C ARG A 336 13.55 0.03 -0.91
N LEU A 337 14.73 -0.11 -1.50
CA LEU A 337 15.32 -1.43 -1.71
C LEU A 337 15.55 -2.06 -0.33
N PRO A 338 15.07 -3.30 -0.09
CA PRO A 338 15.35 -3.98 1.17
C PRO A 338 16.86 -4.19 1.36
N GLU A 339 17.35 -4.00 2.57
CA GLU A 339 18.78 -4.16 2.91
C GLU A 339 19.36 -5.52 2.45
N CYS A 340 18.55 -6.58 2.55
CA CYS A 340 18.95 -7.92 2.09
C CYS A 340 19.27 -7.99 0.60
N LEU A 341 18.82 -7.05 -0.21
CA LEU A 341 19.10 -6.96 -1.65
C LEU A 341 20.25 -5.99 -1.98
N GLU A 342 20.85 -5.32 -1.02
CA GLU A 342 22.00 -4.43 -1.26
C GLU A 342 23.11 -5.06 -2.10
N PRO A 343 23.48 -6.37 -1.89
CA PRO A 343 24.48 -7.02 -2.72
C PRO A 343 24.11 -7.12 -4.20
N LEU A 344 22.82 -7.02 -4.53
CA LEU A 344 22.31 -6.99 -5.92
C LEU A 344 22.03 -5.57 -6.41
N GLY A 345 22.11 -4.54 -5.54
CA GLY A 345 21.68 -3.17 -5.86
C GLY A 345 22.39 -2.59 -7.09
N GLY A 346 23.71 -2.81 -7.23
CA GLY A 346 24.47 -2.35 -8.40
C GLY A 346 24.19 -3.12 -9.71
N ARG A 347 23.41 -4.20 -9.64
CA ARG A 347 23.01 -5.04 -10.77
C ARG A 347 21.58 -4.80 -11.23
N LEU A 348 20.77 -4.11 -10.41
CA LEU A 348 19.40 -3.72 -10.74
C LEU A 348 19.41 -2.44 -11.55
N LYS A 349 18.61 -2.38 -12.63
CA LYS A 349 18.43 -1.15 -13.38
C LYS A 349 17.44 -0.22 -12.69
N LEU A 350 17.79 1.05 -12.67
CA LEU A 350 16.97 2.11 -12.10
C LEU A 350 16.41 3.00 -13.21
N ASP A 351 15.25 3.60 -12.97
CA ASP A 351 14.72 4.66 -13.83
C ASP A 351 15.56 5.95 -13.71
N GLN A 352 15.23 6.97 -14.51
CA GLN A 352 15.94 8.26 -14.49
C GLN A 352 15.91 8.99 -13.14
N ALA A 353 15.00 8.60 -12.25
CA ALA A 353 14.87 9.15 -10.90
C ALA A 353 15.48 8.22 -9.81
N GLY A 354 16.24 7.20 -10.21
CA GLY A 354 16.91 6.28 -9.30
C GLY A 354 15.97 5.29 -8.60
N ARG A 355 14.85 4.93 -9.22
CA ARG A 355 13.87 4.01 -8.63
C ARG A 355 13.77 2.72 -9.43
N HIS A 356 13.41 1.64 -8.75
CA HIS A 356 13.05 0.38 -9.40
C HIS A 356 11.69 0.52 -10.09
N CYS A 357 11.61 0.06 -11.34
CA CYS A 357 10.39 0.11 -12.15
C CYS A 357 10.15 -1.29 -12.75
N PRO A 358 9.22 -2.07 -12.17
CA PRO A 358 8.89 -3.39 -12.72
C PRO A 358 8.30 -3.29 -14.12
N ASP A 359 8.59 -4.31 -14.95
CA ASP A 359 7.98 -4.51 -16.27
C ASP A 359 6.50 -4.94 -16.17
N GLU A 360 5.88 -5.27 -17.31
CA GLU A 360 4.49 -5.71 -17.39
C GLU A 360 4.19 -7.01 -16.63
N HIS A 361 5.22 -7.79 -16.28
CA HIS A 361 5.12 -9.02 -15.48
C HIS A 361 5.56 -8.84 -14.03
N PHE A 362 5.75 -7.60 -13.57
CA PHE A 362 6.26 -7.24 -12.25
C PHE A 362 7.71 -7.69 -12.01
N ALA A 363 8.47 -7.99 -13.05
CA ALA A 363 9.89 -8.31 -12.95
C ALA A 363 10.74 -7.03 -13.02
N LEU A 364 11.78 -6.97 -12.16
CA LEU A 364 12.80 -5.92 -12.21
C LEU A 364 13.82 -6.25 -13.28
N GLU A 365 14.22 -5.24 -14.05
CA GLU A 365 15.32 -5.37 -14.99
C GLU A 365 16.64 -5.38 -14.24
N TRP A 366 17.52 -6.37 -14.55
CA TRP A 366 18.82 -6.54 -13.93
C TRP A 366 19.83 -7.16 -14.90
N ASP A 367 21.11 -7.17 -14.59
CA ASP A 367 22.20 -7.61 -15.47
C ASP A 367 22.46 -9.14 -15.44
N GLY A 368 21.56 -9.93 -14.88
CA GLY A 368 21.68 -11.38 -14.79
C GLY A 368 20.95 -12.14 -15.91
N PRO A 369 20.95 -13.49 -15.84
CA PRO A 369 20.27 -14.33 -16.82
C PRO A 369 18.77 -14.08 -16.89
N ALA A 370 18.20 -14.13 -18.10
CA ALA A 370 16.79 -13.83 -18.34
C ALA A 370 15.83 -14.87 -17.72
N ASP A 371 16.31 -16.08 -17.44
CA ASP A 371 15.58 -17.16 -16.77
C ASP A 371 15.65 -17.10 -15.23
N CYS A 372 16.42 -16.14 -14.69
CA CYS A 372 16.49 -15.85 -13.27
C CYS A 372 15.89 -14.45 -13.01
N ARG A 373 14.67 -14.41 -12.48
CA ARG A 373 13.89 -13.18 -12.39
C ARG A 373 13.74 -12.69 -10.94
N ILE A 374 13.64 -11.38 -10.79
CA ILE A 374 13.36 -10.71 -9.51
C ILE A 374 12.03 -10.00 -9.66
N TYR A 375 10.96 -10.60 -9.17
CA TYR A 375 9.65 -9.95 -9.12
C TYR A 375 9.58 -9.01 -7.91
N ALA A 376 8.93 -7.87 -8.10
CA ALA A 376 8.74 -6.88 -7.04
C ALA A 376 7.26 -6.52 -6.94
N VAL A 377 6.65 -6.78 -5.80
CA VAL A 377 5.26 -6.44 -5.53
C VAL A 377 5.17 -5.19 -4.66
N ASN A 378 4.15 -4.36 -4.91
CA ASN A 378 3.95 -3.07 -4.26
C ASN A 378 5.08 -2.05 -4.52
N GLN A 379 5.72 -2.09 -5.68
CA GLN A 379 6.77 -1.16 -6.11
C GLN A 379 6.51 -0.53 -7.48
N GLY A 380 5.44 -0.93 -8.16
CA GLY A 380 5.15 -0.58 -9.54
C GLY A 380 4.22 0.62 -9.74
N ARG A 381 4.06 1.55 -8.78
CA ARG A 381 3.11 2.67 -8.96
C ARG A 381 3.35 3.48 -10.24
N LEU A 382 4.59 3.67 -10.65
CA LEU A 382 4.92 4.40 -11.88
C LEU A 382 4.72 3.55 -13.15
N SER A 383 4.85 2.24 -13.06
CA SER A 383 4.65 1.34 -14.20
C SER A 383 3.19 0.86 -14.35
N HIS A 384 2.48 0.64 -13.23
CA HIS A 384 1.16 -0.01 -13.19
C HIS A 384 0.03 0.92 -12.70
N GLY A 385 0.33 2.18 -12.35
CA GLY A 385 -0.67 3.15 -11.92
C GLY A 385 -1.09 3.03 -10.45
N VAL A 386 -2.21 3.69 -10.13
CA VAL A 386 -2.72 3.79 -8.74
C VAL A 386 -3.14 2.44 -8.15
N ALA A 387 -3.47 1.47 -8.98
CA ALA A 387 -3.89 0.14 -8.55
C ALA A 387 -2.76 -0.69 -7.91
N GLU A 388 -1.49 -0.37 -8.22
CA GLU A 388 -0.35 -1.19 -7.78
C GLU A 388 -0.16 -1.20 -6.26
N SER A 389 -0.35 -0.09 -5.59
CA SER A 389 -0.22 -0.01 -4.13
C SER A 389 -1.47 -0.45 -3.35
N GLN A 390 -2.51 -0.92 -4.07
CA GLN A 390 -3.78 -1.32 -3.47
C GLN A 390 -3.97 -2.84 -3.49
N LEU A 391 -4.79 -3.35 -2.56
CA LEU A 391 -5.17 -4.76 -2.53
C LEU A 391 -6.07 -5.17 -3.70
N SER A 392 -6.67 -4.19 -4.37
CA SER A 392 -7.73 -4.38 -5.38
C SER A 392 -7.38 -5.35 -6.51
N LEU A 393 -6.12 -5.36 -6.97
CA LEU A 393 -5.65 -6.24 -8.05
C LEU A 393 -4.61 -7.27 -7.56
N MET A 394 -4.60 -7.57 -6.27
CA MET A 394 -3.61 -8.45 -5.65
C MET A 394 -3.58 -9.84 -6.30
N CYS A 395 -4.73 -10.50 -6.43
CA CYS A 395 -4.81 -11.83 -7.05
C CYS A 395 -4.46 -11.81 -8.55
N TRP A 396 -4.88 -10.77 -9.28
CA TRP A 396 -4.51 -10.59 -10.68
C TRP A 396 -2.99 -10.43 -10.86
N ARG A 397 -2.34 -9.60 -10.07
CA ARG A 397 -0.88 -9.45 -10.05
C ARG A 397 -0.20 -10.78 -9.79
N SER A 398 -0.66 -11.52 -8.79
CA SER A 398 -0.15 -12.83 -8.44
C SER A 398 -0.28 -13.82 -9.61
N ALA A 399 -1.42 -13.79 -10.34
CA ALA A 399 -1.65 -14.59 -11.53
C ALA A 399 -0.69 -14.22 -12.68
N VAL A 400 -0.47 -12.92 -12.94
CA VAL A 400 0.50 -12.46 -13.95
C VAL A 400 1.90 -12.97 -13.62
N ILE A 401 2.34 -12.85 -12.38
CA ILE A 401 3.66 -13.34 -11.93
C ILE A 401 3.76 -14.86 -12.09
N ILE A 402 2.74 -15.61 -11.69
CA ILE A 402 2.74 -17.07 -11.78
C ILE A 402 2.75 -17.52 -13.24
N ASN A 403 1.90 -16.95 -14.12
CA ASN A 403 1.90 -17.28 -15.54
C ASN A 403 3.27 -17.02 -16.17
N HIS A 404 3.90 -15.88 -15.86
CA HIS A 404 5.24 -15.57 -16.35
C HIS A 404 6.32 -16.51 -15.78
N LEU A 405 6.21 -16.91 -14.51
CA LEU A 405 7.12 -17.86 -13.86
C LEU A 405 7.11 -19.23 -14.53
N ILE A 406 5.90 -19.73 -14.84
CA ILE A 406 5.72 -21.09 -15.41
C ILE A 406 5.78 -21.13 -16.94
N GLY A 407 5.69 -19.94 -17.61
CA GLY A 407 5.78 -19.81 -19.06
C GLY A 407 4.52 -20.17 -19.84
N TRP A 408 3.34 -20.24 -19.18
CA TRP A 408 2.04 -20.44 -19.82
C TRP A 408 0.89 -19.87 -18.98
N ASP A 409 -0.25 -19.60 -19.64
CA ASP A 409 -1.41 -18.96 -18.99
C ASP A 409 -2.24 -19.98 -18.20
N ARG A 410 -1.88 -20.13 -16.92
CA ARG A 410 -2.63 -20.96 -15.96
C ARG A 410 -3.86 -20.25 -15.45
N TYR A 411 -3.71 -18.97 -15.13
CA TYR A 411 -4.79 -18.14 -14.61
C TYR A 411 -5.24 -17.13 -15.66
N PRO A 412 -6.55 -16.85 -15.76
CA PRO A 412 -7.05 -15.81 -16.63
C PRO A 412 -6.56 -14.45 -16.11
N VAL A 413 -5.85 -13.72 -16.94
CA VAL A 413 -5.35 -12.37 -16.63
C VAL A 413 -6.02 -11.29 -17.48
N ASP A 414 -6.78 -11.70 -18.51
CA ASP A 414 -7.60 -10.82 -19.31
C ASP A 414 -8.96 -10.62 -18.67
N ASP A 415 -9.43 -9.40 -18.65
CA ASP A 415 -10.67 -8.99 -17.99
C ASP A 415 -11.92 -9.08 -18.87
N GLY A 416 -11.81 -9.71 -20.04
CA GLY A 416 -12.95 -10.11 -20.89
C GLY A 416 -13.81 -8.99 -21.45
N GLY A 417 -13.42 -7.74 -21.26
CA GLY A 417 -14.14 -6.54 -21.69
C GLY A 417 -14.43 -5.59 -20.54
N GLN A 418 -14.23 -4.31 -20.81
CA GLN A 418 -14.40 -3.24 -19.85
C GLN A 418 -15.50 -2.29 -20.29
N MET A 419 -16.21 -1.74 -19.32
CA MET A 419 -17.21 -0.72 -19.60
C MET A 419 -16.56 0.53 -20.23
N PRO A 420 -15.46 1.11 -19.74
CA PRO A 420 -14.71 2.14 -20.44
C PRO A 420 -13.71 1.52 -21.43
N ARG A 421 -13.69 2.05 -22.63
CA ARG A 421 -12.65 1.72 -23.62
C ARG A 421 -11.46 2.65 -23.45
N TRP A 422 -10.34 2.10 -23.02
CA TRP A 422 -9.11 2.86 -22.78
C TRP A 422 -8.24 3.06 -24.03
N PHE A 423 -8.32 2.13 -25.00
CA PHE A 423 -7.58 2.23 -26.26
C PHE A 423 -8.44 2.77 -27.39
N SER A 424 -7.83 3.57 -28.26
CA SER A 424 -8.49 4.01 -29.48
C SER A 424 -8.67 2.84 -30.45
N GLU A 425 -9.80 2.79 -31.15
CA GLU A 425 -9.89 1.97 -32.36
C GLU A 425 -9.10 2.64 -33.50
N PRO A 426 -8.42 1.85 -34.36
CA PRO A 426 -7.82 2.41 -35.55
C PRO A 426 -8.88 3.17 -36.34
N ALA A 427 -8.58 4.41 -36.75
CA ALA A 427 -9.49 5.17 -37.60
C ALA A 427 -9.71 4.37 -38.91
N ARG A 428 -10.97 4.05 -39.22
CA ARG A 428 -11.31 3.49 -40.53
C ARG A 428 -10.88 4.53 -41.57
N HIS A 429 -9.97 4.14 -42.46
CA HIS A 429 -9.40 4.99 -43.47
C HIS A 429 -10.46 5.80 -44.20
N SER A 430 -10.58 7.14 -43.97
CA SER A 430 -11.05 8.16 -44.90
C SER A 430 -11.16 9.58 -44.33
N SER A 431 -10.93 9.83 -43.03
CA SER A 431 -11.23 11.15 -42.45
C SER A 431 -10.07 11.83 -41.70
N THR A 432 -8.95 11.14 -41.47
CA THR A 432 -7.85 11.68 -40.63
C THR A 432 -7.11 12.84 -41.26
N GLU A 433 -7.03 12.92 -42.56
CA GLU A 433 -6.35 14.05 -43.26
C GLU A 433 -7.16 15.36 -43.25
N ARG A 434 -8.51 15.28 -43.19
CA ARG A 434 -9.36 16.50 -43.21
C ARG A 434 -9.45 17.19 -41.85
N PHE A 435 -9.31 16.47 -40.72
CA PHE A 435 -9.41 17.07 -39.39
C PHE A 435 -8.08 17.60 -38.86
N ALA A 436 -6.94 17.11 -39.36
CA ALA A 436 -5.62 17.53 -38.90
C ALA A 436 -5.26 18.97 -39.36
N ASP A 437 -5.83 19.45 -40.45
CA ASP A 437 -5.58 20.82 -40.98
C ASP A 437 -6.50 21.88 -40.33
N GLU A 438 -7.69 21.52 -39.84
CA GLU A 438 -8.65 22.48 -39.29
C GLU A 438 -8.41 22.83 -37.79
N HIS A 439 -7.59 22.06 -37.03
CA HIS A 439 -7.47 22.23 -35.58
C HIS A 439 -6.04 22.38 -35.06
N ARG A 440 -5.09 22.84 -35.89
CA ARG A 440 -3.71 23.13 -35.41
C ARG A 440 -3.60 24.26 -34.35
N HIS A 441 -4.68 24.92 -33.99
CA HIS A 441 -4.68 26.10 -33.09
C HIS A 441 -5.58 26.04 -31.89
N GLN A 442 -6.10 24.87 -31.50
CA GLN A 442 -6.85 24.76 -30.25
C GLN A 442 -6.19 23.74 -29.29
N THR A 443 -5.27 24.26 -28.51
CA THR A 443 -4.83 23.62 -27.26
C THR A 443 -5.94 23.80 -26.24
N TYR A 444 -6.72 22.76 -25.97
CA TYR A 444 -7.60 22.71 -24.82
C TYR A 444 -6.96 21.88 -23.72
N PHE A 445 -6.73 22.54 -22.57
CA PHE A 445 -6.31 22.14 -21.23
C PHE A 445 -4.84 21.89 -21.02
#